data_bf087231875489bd17fd9fca80754700
#
_entry.id   bf087231875489bd17fd9fca80754700
#
_cell.length_a   1.000
_cell.length_b   1.000
_cell.length_c   1.000
_cell.angle_alpha   90.00
_cell.angle_beta   90.00
_cell.angle_gamma   90.00
#
_symmetry.space_group_name_H-M   'P 1'
#
loop_
_entity.id
_entity.type
_entity.pdbx_description
1 polymer ?
#
loop_
_entity_poly.entity_id
_entity_poly.type
_entity_poly.pdbx_seq_one_letter_code
_entity_poly.pdbx_strand_id
1 'polypeptide(L)'
;GRVIQLRWVQDGDPIGYNGLWTARGRRLIATVSIGYADGYPRTASSTDAKIAASTPAGEAIVAGRRCPFAGRVSMDLIMIDVTDLPEDTPRRGDPVVFVGDDLTLDEVGGRAGTIGYEVLTSLGRRYARTYRNASL
;
A
#
# COMPACT_ATOMS: atom_id res chain seq x y z
N GLY A 1 8.82 0.15 2.28
CA GLY A 1 9.03 -0.17 0.85
C GLY A 1 9.64 0.99 0.10
N ARG A 2 9.89 0.76 -1.17
CA ARG A 2 10.42 1.79 -2.09
C ARG A 2 9.56 1.84 -3.34
N VAL A 3 9.36 3.04 -3.87
CA VAL A 3 8.75 3.23 -5.19
C VAL A 3 9.70 2.70 -6.26
N ILE A 4 9.26 1.73 -7.04
CA ILE A 4 10.07 1.15 -8.12
C ILE A 4 9.60 1.56 -9.52
N GLN A 5 8.34 1.96 -9.64
CA GLN A 5 7.75 2.43 -10.89
C GLN A 5 6.66 3.47 -10.61
N LEU A 6 6.53 4.43 -11.50
CA LEU A 6 5.41 5.36 -11.57
C LEU A 6 4.81 5.30 -12.97
N ARG A 7 3.49 5.18 -13.05
CA ARG A 7 2.78 5.08 -14.32
C ARG A 7 1.45 5.83 -14.28
N TRP A 8 1.24 6.68 -15.27
CA TRP A 8 -0.09 7.22 -15.53
C TRP A 8 -0.97 6.18 -16.21
N VAL A 9 -2.18 6.05 -15.71
CA VAL A 9 -3.24 5.21 -16.29
C VAL A 9 -4.43 6.08 -16.65
N GLN A 10 -5.21 5.62 -17.63
CA GLN A 10 -6.37 6.35 -18.12
C GLN A 10 -7.65 5.85 -17.42
N ASP A 11 -8.70 6.65 -17.53
CA ASP A 11 -10.03 6.22 -17.05
C ASP A 11 -10.43 4.87 -17.66
N GLY A 12 -10.88 3.95 -16.81
CA GLY A 12 -11.27 2.60 -17.21
C GLY A 12 -10.14 1.57 -17.26
N ASP A 13 -8.88 1.98 -17.12
CA ASP A 13 -7.77 1.02 -17.13
C ASP A 13 -7.83 0.10 -15.90
N PRO A 14 -7.70 -1.24 -16.12
CA PRO A 14 -7.63 -2.20 -15.02
C PRO A 14 -6.23 -2.18 -14.38
N ILE A 15 -6.20 -2.25 -13.07
CA ILE A 15 -4.96 -2.22 -12.28
C ILE A 15 -4.84 -3.46 -11.41
N GLY A 16 -3.60 -3.93 -11.28
CA GLY A 16 -3.24 -5.01 -10.39
C GLY A 16 -3.55 -6.40 -10.96
N TYR A 17 -3.25 -7.41 -10.14
CA TYR A 17 -3.47 -8.79 -10.49
C TYR A 17 -4.97 -9.08 -10.72
N ASN A 18 -5.29 -9.70 -11.85
CA ASN A 18 -6.65 -9.95 -12.35
C ASN A 18 -7.49 -8.70 -12.65
N GLY A 19 -6.89 -7.49 -12.66
CA GLY A 19 -7.59 -6.26 -13.02
C GLY A 19 -8.84 -5.96 -12.19
N LEU A 20 -8.85 -6.26 -10.91
CA LEU A 20 -10.01 -6.12 -10.04
C LEU A 20 -10.22 -4.71 -9.49
N TRP A 21 -9.37 -3.79 -9.87
CA TRP A 21 -9.49 -2.37 -9.55
C TRP A 21 -9.44 -1.59 -10.86
N THR A 22 -10.39 -0.70 -11.05
CA THR A 22 -10.52 0.09 -12.28
C THR A 22 -10.25 1.55 -11.99
N ALA A 23 -9.39 2.18 -12.78
CA ALA A 23 -9.09 3.60 -12.66
C ALA A 23 -10.34 4.44 -12.98
N ARG A 24 -10.65 5.36 -12.09
CA ARG A 24 -11.70 6.36 -12.27
C ARG A 24 -11.04 7.72 -12.49
N GLY A 25 -11.08 8.17 -13.73
CA GLY A 25 -10.28 9.28 -14.20
C GLY A 25 -8.82 8.88 -14.44
N ARG A 26 -8.03 9.85 -14.87
CA ARG A 26 -6.58 9.67 -15.03
C ARG A 26 -5.91 9.57 -13.66
N ARG A 27 -5.13 8.51 -13.42
CA ARG A 27 -4.50 8.23 -12.13
C ARG A 27 -3.00 7.99 -12.28
N LEU A 28 -2.23 8.48 -11.29
CA LEU A 28 -0.81 8.15 -11.16
C LEU A 28 -0.66 7.01 -10.17
N ILE A 29 -0.17 5.88 -10.66
CA ILE A 29 0.00 4.67 -9.86
C ILE A 29 1.47 4.42 -9.57
N ALA A 30 1.80 4.35 -8.29
CA ALA A 30 3.11 3.94 -7.81
C ALA A 30 3.11 2.44 -7.54
N THR A 31 4.08 1.73 -8.09
CA THR A 31 4.37 0.33 -7.74
C THR A 31 5.46 0.31 -6.69
N VAL A 32 5.23 -0.39 -5.60
CA VAL A 32 6.12 -0.42 -4.42
C VAL A 32 6.57 -1.85 -4.13
N SER A 33 7.83 -1.99 -3.77
CA SER A 33 8.51 -3.27 -3.52
C SER A 33 8.18 -3.82 -2.13
N ILE A 34 6.94 -4.19 -1.90
CA ILE A 34 6.46 -4.92 -0.72
C ILE A 34 5.19 -5.69 -1.08
N GLY A 35 4.98 -6.85 -0.50
CA GLY A 35 3.81 -7.66 -0.75
C GLY A 35 3.53 -8.67 0.36
N TYR A 36 2.65 -9.64 0.10
CA TYR A 36 2.28 -10.60 1.15
C TYR A 36 3.39 -11.59 1.51
N ALA A 37 4.38 -11.81 0.65
CA ALA A 37 5.57 -12.59 0.99
C ALA A 37 6.44 -11.91 2.05
N ASP A 38 6.28 -10.59 2.22
CA ASP A 38 6.89 -9.82 3.29
C ASP A 38 6.06 -9.81 4.56
N GLY A 39 4.87 -10.41 4.53
CA GLY A 39 3.96 -10.45 5.67
C GLY A 39 2.88 -9.37 5.67
N TYR A 40 2.75 -8.57 4.59
CA TYR A 40 1.66 -7.62 4.50
C TYR A 40 0.33 -8.35 4.20
N PRO A 41 -0.78 -8.04 4.91
CA PRO A 41 -2.03 -8.77 4.73
C PRO A 41 -2.61 -8.64 3.32
N ARG A 42 -2.78 -9.77 2.62
CA ARG A 42 -3.39 -9.79 1.29
C ARG A 42 -4.85 -9.31 1.31
N THR A 43 -5.53 -9.49 2.42
CA THR A 43 -6.92 -9.04 2.62
C THR A 43 -7.08 -7.52 2.68
N ALA A 44 -5.97 -6.76 2.84
CA ALA A 44 -5.96 -5.31 2.72
C ALA A 44 -6.04 -4.81 1.26
N SER A 45 -6.09 -5.70 0.28
CA SER A 45 -6.26 -5.36 -1.14
C SER A 45 -7.43 -4.41 -1.37
N SER A 46 -7.29 -3.51 -2.34
CA SER A 46 -8.38 -2.66 -2.84
C SER A 46 -8.95 -3.27 -4.11
N THR A 47 -10.27 -3.36 -4.20
CA THR A 47 -10.98 -3.88 -5.39
C THR A 47 -12.23 -3.05 -5.64
N ASP A 48 -12.74 -3.07 -6.86
CA ASP A 48 -13.99 -2.38 -7.20
C ASP A 48 -15.17 -2.87 -6.33
N ALA A 49 -15.19 -4.17 -6.02
CA ALA A 49 -16.21 -4.76 -5.14
C ALA A 49 -16.13 -4.20 -3.72
N LYS A 50 -14.94 -4.03 -3.16
CA LYS A 50 -14.75 -3.41 -1.84
C LYS A 50 -15.14 -1.94 -1.85
N ILE A 51 -14.79 -1.21 -2.91
CA ILE A 51 -15.15 0.20 -3.06
C ILE A 51 -16.66 0.34 -3.11
N ALA A 52 -17.35 -0.47 -3.91
CA ALA A 52 -18.81 -0.47 -4.02
C ALA A 52 -19.50 -0.82 -2.68
N ALA A 53 -18.91 -1.71 -1.89
CA ALA A 53 -19.41 -2.11 -0.59
C ALA A 53 -18.96 -1.18 0.56
N SER A 54 -18.21 -0.12 0.28
CA SER A 54 -17.57 0.76 1.28
C SER A 54 -16.73 -0.02 2.31
N THR A 55 -16.16 -1.14 1.88
CA THR A 55 -15.29 -1.96 2.74
C THR A 55 -13.89 -1.34 2.79
N PRO A 56 -13.30 -1.13 3.97
CA PRO A 56 -11.96 -0.58 4.10
C PRO A 56 -10.91 -1.41 3.34
N ALA A 57 -9.96 -0.73 2.73
CA ALA A 57 -8.80 -1.32 2.08
C ALA A 57 -7.52 -0.66 2.60
N GLY A 58 -6.38 -1.21 2.22
CA GLY A 58 -5.09 -0.72 2.67
C GLY A 58 -4.75 0.68 2.18
N GLU A 59 -3.91 1.34 2.95
CA GLU A 59 -3.28 2.61 2.64
C GLU A 59 -1.80 2.52 2.95
N ALA A 60 -1.04 3.48 2.43
CA ALA A 60 0.36 3.69 2.81
C ALA A 60 0.62 5.20 2.93
N ILE A 61 1.69 5.54 3.65
CA ILE A 61 2.16 6.92 3.75
C ILE A 61 3.21 7.15 2.67
N VAL A 62 2.93 8.08 1.77
CA VAL A 62 3.82 8.51 0.69
C VAL A 62 3.99 10.02 0.80
N ALA A 63 5.22 10.50 0.90
CA ALA A 63 5.51 11.93 1.09
C ALA A 63 4.69 12.57 2.23
N GLY A 64 4.54 11.85 3.35
CA GLY A 64 3.81 12.33 4.53
C GLY A 64 2.28 12.31 4.40
N ARG A 65 1.72 11.76 3.34
CA ARG A 65 0.28 11.69 3.12
C ARG A 65 -0.21 10.26 2.96
N ARG A 66 -1.43 9.99 3.44
CA ARG A 66 -2.10 8.71 3.22
C ARG A 66 -2.54 8.57 1.77
N CYS A 67 -2.15 7.49 1.14
CA CYS A 67 -2.49 7.15 -0.23
C CYS A 67 -3.14 5.76 -0.27
N PRO A 68 -4.29 5.60 -0.94
CA PRO A 68 -5.00 4.32 -0.96
C PRO A 68 -4.32 3.31 -1.90
N PHE A 69 -4.49 2.03 -1.60
CA PHE A 69 -4.08 0.99 -2.52
C PHE A 69 -4.96 0.99 -3.79
N ALA A 70 -4.35 0.62 -4.89
CA ALA A 70 -4.98 0.43 -6.19
C ALA A 70 -4.80 -1.03 -6.63
N GLY A 71 -5.78 -1.87 -6.38
CA GLY A 71 -5.73 -3.27 -6.75
C GLY A 71 -5.30 -4.21 -5.60
N ARG A 72 -5.02 -5.45 -5.97
CA ARG A 72 -4.63 -6.49 -5.02
C ARG A 72 -3.20 -6.34 -4.54
N VAL A 73 -3.00 -6.65 -3.28
CA VAL A 73 -1.68 -6.96 -2.72
C VAL A 73 -1.19 -8.24 -3.38
N SER A 74 -0.09 -8.16 -4.12
CA SER A 74 0.55 -9.32 -4.73
C SER A 74 1.68 -9.87 -3.84
N MET A 75 2.35 -10.92 -4.29
CA MET A 75 3.42 -11.56 -3.53
C MET A 75 4.52 -10.56 -3.14
N ASP A 76 4.95 -9.74 -4.09
CA ASP A 76 6.14 -8.88 -3.94
C ASP A 76 5.87 -7.40 -4.17
N LEU A 77 4.67 -7.03 -4.60
CA LEU A 77 4.34 -5.68 -5.03
C LEU A 77 2.99 -5.21 -4.50
N ILE A 78 2.91 -3.93 -4.17
CA ILE A 78 1.66 -3.22 -3.89
C ILE A 78 1.62 -1.99 -4.79
N MET A 79 0.46 -1.74 -5.41
CA MET A 79 0.19 -0.53 -6.17
C MET A 79 -0.60 0.46 -5.34
N ILE A 80 -0.24 1.73 -5.45
CA ILE A 80 -0.78 2.81 -4.63
C ILE A 80 -1.19 3.95 -5.56
N ASP A 81 -2.38 4.49 -5.37
CA ASP A 81 -2.84 5.68 -6.06
C ASP A 81 -2.23 6.92 -5.39
N VAL A 82 -1.34 7.59 -6.10
CA VAL A 82 -0.61 8.77 -5.63
C VAL A 82 -1.00 10.04 -6.39
N THR A 83 -2.14 10.01 -7.08
CA THR A 83 -2.61 11.10 -7.94
C THR A 83 -2.71 12.44 -7.23
N ASP A 84 -3.15 12.43 -5.98
CA ASP A 84 -3.43 13.66 -5.22
C ASP A 84 -2.19 14.24 -4.51
N LEU A 85 -1.02 13.65 -4.71
CA LEU A 85 0.23 14.21 -4.23
C LEU A 85 0.69 15.40 -5.09
N PRO A 86 1.55 16.29 -4.54
CA PRO A 86 2.12 17.39 -5.31
C PRO A 86 2.82 16.91 -6.58
N GLU A 87 2.90 17.79 -7.57
CA GLU A 87 3.63 17.52 -8.82
C GLU A 87 5.06 17.04 -8.54
N ASP A 88 5.57 16.13 -9.38
CA ASP A 88 6.87 15.48 -9.21
C ASP A 88 7.07 14.68 -7.90
N THR A 89 5.98 14.31 -7.24
CA THR A 89 5.99 13.54 -6.00
C THR A 89 5.04 12.34 -6.11
N PRO A 90 5.46 11.11 -5.73
CA PRO A 90 6.81 10.71 -5.37
C PRO A 90 7.71 10.51 -6.59
N ARG A 91 9.00 10.26 -6.34
CA ARG A 91 9.96 9.83 -7.36
C ARG A 91 10.34 8.37 -7.16
N ARG A 92 10.81 7.73 -8.22
CA ARG A 92 11.38 6.37 -8.12
C ARG A 92 12.49 6.35 -7.08
N GLY A 93 12.45 5.36 -6.18
CA GLY A 93 13.38 5.22 -5.07
C GLY A 93 12.90 5.84 -3.76
N ASP A 94 11.86 6.66 -3.77
CA ASP A 94 11.33 7.27 -2.56
C ASP A 94 10.77 6.22 -1.59
N PRO A 95 10.91 6.45 -0.27
CA PRO A 95 10.39 5.55 0.75
C PRO A 95 8.86 5.61 0.84
N VAL A 96 8.28 4.47 1.14
CA VAL A 96 6.84 4.31 1.42
C VAL A 96 6.69 3.61 2.75
N VAL A 97 5.87 4.17 3.65
CA VAL A 97 5.63 3.63 4.98
C VAL A 97 4.29 2.90 5.01
N PHE A 98 4.32 1.64 5.41
CA PHE A 98 3.12 0.78 5.51
C PHE A 98 2.63 0.60 6.94
N VAL A 99 3.51 0.79 7.91
CA VAL A 99 3.21 0.82 9.35
C VAL A 99 4.13 1.83 10.00
N GLY A 100 3.60 2.67 10.85
CA GLY A 100 4.34 3.71 11.56
C GLY A 100 3.44 4.53 12.48
N ASP A 101 3.93 5.67 12.94
CA ASP A 101 3.19 6.53 13.87
C ASP A 101 1.88 7.06 13.25
N ASP A 102 1.91 7.39 11.96
CA ASP A 102 0.75 7.91 11.23
C ASP A 102 -0.15 6.82 10.64
N LEU A 103 0.22 5.56 10.73
CA LEU A 103 -0.52 4.41 10.24
C LEU A 103 -0.19 3.20 11.12
N THR A 104 -0.94 3.04 12.19
CA THR A 104 -0.65 2.06 13.24
C THR A 104 -0.90 0.61 12.80
N LEU A 105 -0.30 -0.34 13.51
CA LEU A 105 -0.55 -1.77 13.33
C LEU A 105 -2.03 -2.12 13.46
N ASP A 106 -2.73 -1.50 14.41
CA ASP A 106 -4.16 -1.75 14.63
C ASP A 106 -5.02 -1.23 13.47
N GLU A 107 -4.67 -0.08 12.90
CA GLU A 107 -5.34 0.41 11.69
C GLU A 107 -5.09 -0.52 10.50
N VAL A 108 -3.86 -0.98 10.29
CA VAL A 108 -3.54 -1.94 9.23
C VAL A 108 -4.31 -3.24 9.43
N GLY A 109 -4.33 -3.77 10.65
CA GLY A 109 -5.11 -4.95 11.01
C GLY A 109 -6.61 -4.76 10.75
N GLY A 110 -7.19 -3.66 11.19
CA GLY A 110 -8.60 -3.34 10.97
C GLY A 110 -8.98 -3.27 9.49
N ARG A 111 -8.13 -2.65 8.66
CA ARG A 111 -8.35 -2.57 7.20
C ARG A 111 -8.19 -3.92 6.50
N ALA A 112 -7.47 -4.83 7.10
CA ALA A 112 -7.29 -6.19 6.61
C ALA A 112 -8.33 -7.19 7.18
N GLY A 113 -9.22 -6.74 8.05
CA GLY A 113 -10.20 -7.61 8.73
C GLY A 113 -9.58 -8.49 9.82
N THR A 114 -8.50 -8.04 10.43
CA THR A 114 -7.79 -8.74 11.51
C THR A 114 -7.35 -7.75 12.61
N ILE A 115 -6.39 -8.14 13.43
CA ILE A 115 -5.83 -7.34 14.53
C ILE A 115 -4.35 -7.04 14.32
N GLY A 116 -3.85 -5.99 14.97
CA GLY A 116 -2.45 -5.57 14.84
C GLY A 116 -1.44 -6.65 15.23
N TYR A 117 -1.72 -7.47 16.23
CA TYR A 117 -0.83 -8.56 16.64
C TYR A 117 -0.66 -9.63 15.55
N GLU A 118 -1.70 -9.95 14.78
CA GLU A 118 -1.58 -10.88 13.67
C GLU A 118 -0.71 -10.30 12.56
N VAL A 119 -0.88 -9.02 12.26
CA VAL A 119 -0.01 -8.32 11.30
C VAL A 119 1.44 -8.36 11.76
N LEU A 120 1.71 -8.07 13.04
CA LEU A 120 3.05 -8.08 13.61
C LEU A 120 3.72 -9.44 13.52
N THR A 121 2.98 -10.52 13.84
CA THR A 121 3.49 -11.89 13.78
C THR A 121 3.74 -12.40 12.36
N SER A 122 3.09 -11.79 11.37
CA SER A 122 3.25 -12.13 9.95
C SER A 122 4.49 -11.51 9.32
N LEU A 123 5.12 -10.53 9.97
CA LEU A 123 6.32 -9.87 9.44
C LEU A 123 7.48 -10.86 9.33
N GLY A 124 7.94 -11.07 8.11
CA GLY A 124 8.95 -12.06 7.78
C GLY A 124 10.39 -11.59 7.97
N ARG A 125 11.32 -12.36 7.40
CA ARG A 125 12.76 -12.09 7.46
C ARG A 125 13.33 -11.42 6.20
N ARG A 126 12.48 -11.07 5.25
CA ARG A 126 12.90 -10.46 3.97
C ARG A 126 13.35 -9.01 4.11
N TYR A 127 13.03 -8.38 5.24
CA TYR A 127 13.40 -6.99 5.51
C TYR A 127 14.84 -6.86 5.99
N ALA A 128 15.53 -5.82 5.51
CA ALA A 128 16.69 -5.29 6.21
C ALA A 128 16.20 -4.56 7.47
N ARG A 129 16.55 -5.07 8.65
CA ARG A 129 16.14 -4.49 9.93
C ARG A 129 17.20 -3.54 10.45
N THR A 130 16.79 -2.32 10.71
CA THR A 130 17.63 -1.33 11.38
C THR A 130 17.04 -1.06 12.77
N TYR A 131 17.83 -1.28 13.80
CA TYR A 131 17.43 -1.00 15.16
C TYR A 131 17.95 0.38 15.56
N ARG A 132 17.05 1.25 16.02
CA ARG A 132 17.42 2.52 16.62
C ARG A 132 17.31 2.37 18.12
N ASN A 133 18.34 2.76 18.86
CA ASN A 133 18.26 2.84 20.31
C ASN A 133 17.21 3.89 20.65
N ALA A 134 16.10 3.47 21.26
CA ALA A 134 15.24 4.40 21.96
C ALA A 134 16.07 4.93 23.13
N SER A 135 16.30 6.23 23.17
CA SER A 135 16.79 6.86 24.40
C SER A 135 15.73 6.61 25.45
N LEU A 136 16.07 5.80 26.45
CA LEU A 136 15.25 5.59 27.64
C LEU A 136 15.19 6.90 28.45
#